data_6bc48f536c7b0ba88d40422386539e3f
#
_entry.id   6bc48f536c7b0ba88d40422386539e3f
#
_cell.length_a   1.000
_cell.length_b   1.000
_cell.length_c   1.000
_cell.angle_alpha   90.00
_cell.angle_beta   90.00
_cell.angle_gamma   90.00
#
_symmetry.space_group_name_H-M   'P 1'
#
loop_
_entity.id
_entity.type
_entity.pdbx_description
1 polymer ?
#
loop_
_entity_poly.entity_id
_entity_poly.type
_entity_poly.pdbx_seq_one_letter_code
_entity_poly.pdbx_strand_id
1 'polypeptide(L)'
;MASTVITLLIVTSLTMWTLSTTTARSRGDGRRSGGRGGERPNIVFFLADDLGFNDIGYHNPAMKTPNLDRLAAKGIKLENYYVQPVCSPTRSQLISGRYQIHTGLQHSIIWVAQPSCHPVTDPTIAQKLAEAGYATHAVGKWHLGFYRKACWPTRRGFDSFFGMLTGSANFYTHRHMGGQWNLPGSGNWSGYDLRNDLEQVGQDYQGVYSTHLFTQKSQAIIREHDQSKPLFLYHAFQTVHFPLQVPAHYYAEFGHIADEKRRVYAGMVKCMDEAVGNITATLKESGMWNNTLLIFSTDNGGNLKYGGNNWPLRGGKRSLWEGGIRAVGFVSSPLLPKSARGTVHKNLFHVTDWFPTLVKGVAKGSLRGTNIDGYDVWKLLKRSGRNTGSADWPRKEIVHNIDPYSALSSALPQRFFTTFPAAIRYDNWKLLTSQSENGSWVAPPESSEKTVHLRESPQKRVWLFNLADDPNEKHDLSLERWDVSTALLRRLGRYLRQSVPVYFPPPDRRANPALHNDSWSDWIK
;
A
#
# COMPACT_ATOMS: atom_id res chain seq x y z
N MET A 1 15.48 -56.48 -47.17
CA MET A 1 15.23 -56.15 -48.58
C MET A 1 15.00 -54.66 -48.69
N ALA A 2 15.90 -54.04 -49.39
CA ALA A 2 15.91 -52.75 -50.09
C ALA A 2 15.33 -51.48 -49.37
N SER A 3 16.29 -50.74 -49.00
CA SER A 3 16.39 -49.32 -48.79
C SER A 3 16.00 -48.47 -50.00
N THR A 4 15.37 -47.34 -49.87
CA THR A 4 15.47 -46.29 -50.89
C THR A 4 15.54 -44.92 -50.18
N VAL A 5 16.70 -44.28 -50.26
CA VAL A 5 17.02 -42.92 -49.83
C VAL A 5 16.69 -41.99 -51.00
N ILE A 6 15.89 -40.95 -50.77
CA ILE A 6 15.69 -39.85 -51.72
C ILE A 6 16.41 -38.62 -51.18
N THR A 7 17.47 -38.21 -51.93
CA THR A 7 18.24 -36.99 -51.70
C THR A 7 17.62 -35.84 -52.49
N LEU A 8 17.21 -34.76 -51.82
CA LEU A 8 16.72 -33.55 -52.48
C LEU A 8 17.83 -32.50 -52.53
N LEU A 9 18.27 -32.17 -53.72
CA LEU A 9 19.23 -31.09 -54.03
C LEU A 9 18.46 -29.75 -54.06
N ILE A 10 18.89 -28.78 -53.24
CA ILE A 10 18.43 -27.40 -53.35
C ILE A 10 19.52 -26.57 -54.01
N VAL A 11 19.21 -26.03 -55.20
CA VAL A 11 20.04 -25.11 -55.97
C VAL A 11 19.82 -23.69 -55.44
N THR A 12 20.88 -23.05 -54.92
CA THR A 12 20.88 -21.64 -54.52
C THR A 12 21.37 -20.78 -55.68
N SER A 13 20.52 -19.89 -56.17
CA SER A 13 20.89 -18.84 -57.13
C SER A 13 21.27 -17.55 -56.38
N LEU A 14 22.55 -17.18 -56.46
CA LEU A 14 23.06 -15.86 -56.03
C LEU A 14 22.75 -14.82 -57.12
N THR A 15 22.01 -13.79 -56.78
CA THR A 15 21.94 -12.54 -57.57
C THR A 15 22.76 -11.45 -56.85
N MET A 16 23.88 -11.06 -57.46
CA MET A 16 24.68 -9.89 -57.05
C MET A 16 23.97 -8.58 -57.46
N TRP A 17 23.74 -7.70 -56.46
CA TRP A 17 23.42 -6.31 -56.73
C TRP A 17 24.63 -5.44 -56.42
N THR A 18 25.10 -4.70 -57.42
CA THR A 18 26.18 -3.71 -57.34
C THR A 18 25.65 -2.42 -56.68
N LEU A 19 26.24 -2.02 -55.56
CA LEU A 19 26.02 -0.71 -54.97
C LEU A 19 26.77 0.37 -55.72
N SER A 20 26.04 1.35 -56.26
CA SER A 20 26.59 2.60 -56.78
C SER A 20 26.58 3.64 -55.65
N THR A 21 27.74 4.07 -55.20
CA THR A 21 27.91 5.10 -54.20
C THR A 21 27.84 6.49 -54.83
N THR A 22 26.77 7.24 -54.58
CA THR A 22 26.70 8.69 -54.85
C THR A 22 26.81 9.45 -53.54
N THR A 23 27.92 10.12 -53.32
CA THR A 23 28.14 11.03 -52.20
C THR A 23 27.44 12.35 -52.47
N ALA A 24 26.33 12.59 -51.81
CA ALA A 24 25.72 13.91 -51.73
C ALA A 24 26.08 14.55 -50.36
N ARG A 25 26.93 15.56 -50.40
CA ARG A 25 27.15 16.48 -49.27
C ARG A 25 25.92 17.33 -49.08
N SER A 26 25.11 17.11 -48.05
CA SER A 26 24.11 18.05 -47.58
C SER A 26 24.65 18.83 -46.37
N ARG A 27 24.62 20.13 -46.52
CA ARG A 27 24.96 21.16 -45.49
C ARG A 27 24.04 20.98 -44.27
N GLY A 28 24.65 20.96 -43.10
CA GLY A 28 23.95 20.90 -41.85
C GLY A 28 23.03 22.09 -41.64
N ASP A 29 21.76 21.81 -41.56
CA ASP A 29 20.77 22.70 -40.95
C ASP A 29 20.56 22.28 -39.50
N GLY A 30 21.11 23.08 -38.60
CA GLY A 30 21.03 22.85 -37.15
C GLY A 30 19.61 23.09 -36.67
N ARG A 31 18.72 22.11 -36.87
CA ARG A 31 17.45 22.06 -36.16
C ARG A 31 17.74 21.62 -34.72
N ARG A 32 17.79 22.63 -33.84
CA ARG A 32 17.60 22.44 -32.41
C ARG A 32 16.37 21.56 -32.22
N SER A 33 16.57 20.37 -31.65
CA SER A 33 15.49 19.49 -31.22
C SER A 33 14.59 20.29 -30.28
N GLY A 34 13.39 20.60 -30.76
CA GLY A 34 12.32 21.15 -29.95
C GLY A 34 12.14 20.27 -28.73
N GLY A 35 12.05 20.88 -27.55
CA GLY A 35 11.88 20.21 -26.30
C GLY A 35 10.74 19.21 -26.40
N ARG A 36 11.03 17.94 -26.11
CA ARG A 36 10.03 16.91 -25.84
C ARG A 36 9.12 17.45 -24.75
N GLY A 37 7.89 17.77 -25.09
CA GLY A 37 6.83 17.99 -24.12
C GLY A 37 6.88 16.75 -23.21
N GLY A 38 7.15 16.98 -21.90
CA GLY A 38 7.60 15.94 -20.99
C GLY A 38 6.67 14.73 -21.05
N GLU A 39 7.21 13.59 -21.45
CA GLU A 39 6.56 12.29 -21.38
C GLU A 39 6.08 12.08 -19.95
N ARG A 40 4.81 11.65 -19.79
CA ARG A 40 4.27 11.32 -18.46
C ARG A 40 5.11 10.20 -17.85
N PRO A 41 5.57 10.33 -16.60
CA PRO A 41 6.43 9.32 -15.99
C PRO A 41 5.66 8.02 -15.71
N ASN A 42 6.34 6.89 -15.80
CA ASN A 42 5.87 5.65 -15.23
C ASN A 42 5.72 5.80 -13.71
N ILE A 43 4.73 5.15 -13.15
CA ILE A 43 4.43 5.13 -11.72
C ILE A 43 4.46 3.69 -11.24
N VAL A 44 5.37 3.37 -10.32
CA VAL A 44 5.42 2.08 -9.63
C VAL A 44 5.13 2.33 -8.16
N PHE A 45 4.04 1.77 -7.68
CA PHE A 45 3.60 1.88 -6.29
C PHE A 45 3.74 0.54 -5.60
N PHE A 46 4.68 0.44 -4.66
CA PHE A 46 4.83 -0.70 -3.76
C PHE A 46 4.05 -0.44 -2.48
N LEU A 47 3.18 -1.38 -2.10
CA LEU A 47 2.47 -1.36 -0.84
C LEU A 47 2.79 -2.62 -0.05
N ALA A 48 3.56 -2.49 1.03
CA ALA A 48 3.84 -3.57 1.97
C ALA A 48 2.62 -3.81 2.89
N ASP A 49 2.44 -5.04 3.37
CA ASP A 49 1.37 -5.45 4.26
C ASP A 49 1.94 -5.75 5.65
N ASP A 50 1.45 -5.07 6.68
CA ASP A 50 1.87 -5.21 8.08
C ASP A 50 3.37 -4.88 8.37
N LEU A 51 4.04 -4.08 7.54
CA LEU A 51 5.42 -3.67 7.80
C LEU A 51 5.45 -2.58 8.88
N GLY A 52 6.06 -2.90 10.03
CA GLY A 52 6.18 -1.98 11.15
C GLY A 52 7.17 -0.84 10.90
N PHE A 53 7.04 0.23 11.69
CA PHE A 53 7.93 1.40 11.61
C PHE A 53 9.40 1.01 11.83
N ASN A 54 9.65 0.07 12.72
CA ASN A 54 10.99 -0.44 13.06
C ASN A 54 11.45 -1.62 12.19
N ASP A 55 10.72 -1.95 11.13
CA ASP A 55 10.98 -3.16 10.33
C ASP A 55 11.66 -2.86 8.99
N ILE A 56 12.31 -1.70 8.89
CA ILE A 56 13.11 -1.29 7.73
C ILE A 56 14.52 -0.86 8.18
N GLY A 57 15.54 -1.15 7.37
CA GLY A 57 16.95 -1.01 7.74
C GLY A 57 17.35 0.40 8.19
N TYR A 58 16.79 1.45 7.56
CA TYR A 58 17.12 2.82 7.95
C TYR A 58 16.48 3.28 9.29
N HIS A 59 15.57 2.50 9.88
CA HIS A 59 15.09 2.68 11.26
C HIS A 59 15.70 1.66 12.22
N ASN A 60 16.00 0.44 11.74
CA ASN A 60 16.58 -0.65 12.52
C ASN A 60 17.64 -1.40 11.69
N PRO A 61 18.93 -1.19 11.92
CA PRO A 61 20.01 -1.84 11.16
C PRO A 61 20.03 -3.38 11.26
N ALA A 62 19.35 -3.98 12.23
CA ALA A 62 19.20 -5.43 12.31
C ALA A 62 18.31 -5.98 11.19
N MET A 63 17.42 -5.16 10.63
CA MET A 63 16.58 -5.52 9.49
C MET A 63 17.38 -5.34 8.19
N LYS A 64 17.47 -6.40 7.38
CA LYS A 64 18.28 -6.41 6.16
C LYS A 64 17.44 -5.98 4.94
N THR A 65 17.39 -4.65 4.70
CA THR A 65 16.65 -4.06 3.57
C THR A 65 17.52 -3.17 2.66
N PRO A 66 18.65 -3.68 2.12
CA PRO A 66 19.62 -2.86 1.40
C PRO A 66 19.06 -2.21 0.11
N ASN A 67 18.08 -2.81 -0.56
CA ASN A 67 17.44 -2.26 -1.75
C ASN A 67 16.52 -1.11 -1.41
N LEU A 68 15.65 -1.28 -0.41
CA LEU A 68 14.76 -0.26 0.11
C LEU A 68 15.56 0.91 0.70
N ASP A 69 16.58 0.64 1.51
CA ASP A 69 17.43 1.65 2.12
C ASP A 69 18.15 2.51 1.06
N ARG A 70 18.67 1.88 0.01
CA ARG A 70 19.32 2.58 -1.10
C ARG A 70 18.33 3.44 -1.89
N LEU A 71 17.10 2.96 -2.13
CA LEU A 71 16.05 3.73 -2.79
C LEU A 71 15.63 4.92 -1.93
N ALA A 72 15.40 4.72 -0.64
CA ALA A 72 15.06 5.76 0.32
C ALA A 72 16.17 6.82 0.45
N ALA A 73 17.44 6.39 0.53
CA ALA A 73 18.60 7.28 0.60
C ALA A 73 18.79 8.14 -0.65
N LYS A 74 18.34 7.68 -1.82
CA LYS A 74 18.35 8.42 -3.08
C LYS A 74 17.04 9.17 -3.36
N GLY A 75 16.07 9.05 -2.48
CA GLY A 75 14.72 9.59 -2.59
C GLY A 75 14.39 10.64 -1.55
N ILE A 76 13.14 10.72 -1.19
CA ILE A 76 12.58 11.56 -0.12
C ILE A 76 11.89 10.63 0.86
N LYS A 77 12.41 10.51 2.09
CA LYS A 77 11.74 9.80 3.18
C LYS A 77 10.61 10.65 3.74
N LEU A 78 9.46 10.04 4.04
CA LEU A 78 8.27 10.72 4.58
C LEU A 78 8.19 10.42 6.08
N GLU A 79 8.55 11.40 6.92
CA GLU A 79 8.64 11.20 8.37
C GLU A 79 7.28 11.23 9.06
N ASN A 80 6.40 12.14 8.68
CA ASN A 80 5.04 12.28 9.21
C ASN A 80 4.00 11.80 8.19
N TYR A 81 4.16 10.53 7.78
CA TYR A 81 3.29 9.86 6.82
C TYR A 81 2.31 8.94 7.54
N TYR A 82 1.03 9.10 7.24
CA TYR A 82 -0.06 8.42 7.96
C TYR A 82 -0.93 7.59 7.04
N VAL A 83 -1.26 6.41 7.56
CA VAL A 83 -2.18 5.41 6.98
C VAL A 83 -3.25 5.05 8.01
N GLN A 84 -4.00 3.98 7.79
CA GLN A 84 -4.98 3.46 8.73
C GLN A 84 -4.38 2.32 9.57
N PRO A 85 -4.98 2.00 10.73
CA PRO A 85 -4.46 0.95 11.60
C PRO A 85 -4.70 -0.47 11.07
N VAL A 86 -5.40 -0.63 9.94
CA VAL A 86 -5.70 -1.92 9.29
C VAL A 86 -5.81 -1.77 7.77
N CYS A 87 -5.69 -2.91 7.07
CA CYS A 87 -5.49 -3.01 5.62
C CYS A 87 -6.59 -2.36 4.75
N SER A 88 -7.86 -2.81 4.83
CA SER A 88 -8.91 -2.36 3.89
C SER A 88 -9.17 -0.86 3.92
N PRO A 89 -9.25 -0.18 5.09
CA PRO A 89 -9.38 1.27 5.13
C PRO A 89 -8.23 2.01 4.46
N THR A 90 -6.96 1.61 4.69
CA THR A 90 -5.81 2.23 4.02
C THR A 90 -5.88 2.06 2.51
N ARG A 91 -6.13 0.83 2.05
CA ARG A 91 -6.22 0.51 0.62
C ARG A 91 -7.35 1.27 -0.05
N SER A 92 -8.50 1.41 0.63
CA SER A 92 -9.64 2.23 0.19
C SER A 92 -9.25 3.71 0.06
N GLN A 93 -8.56 4.25 1.05
CA GLN A 93 -8.11 5.65 1.05
C GLN A 93 -7.06 5.92 -0.04
N LEU A 94 -6.12 4.98 -0.24
CA LEU A 94 -5.11 5.08 -1.30
C LEU A 94 -5.77 5.14 -2.67
N ILE A 95 -6.72 4.22 -2.91
CA ILE A 95 -7.28 4.03 -4.26
C ILE A 95 -8.31 5.09 -4.63
N SER A 96 -8.96 5.74 -3.63
CA SER A 96 -10.02 6.73 -3.85
C SER A 96 -9.64 8.17 -3.49
N GLY A 97 -8.58 8.37 -2.71
CA GLY A 97 -8.25 9.68 -2.15
C GLY A 97 -9.23 10.17 -1.08
N ARG A 98 -10.11 9.28 -0.54
CA ARG A 98 -11.16 9.61 0.42
C ARG A 98 -10.90 9.01 1.78
N TYR A 99 -11.26 9.72 2.83
CA TYR A 99 -11.27 9.17 4.20
C TYR A 99 -12.28 8.00 4.31
N GLN A 100 -11.97 7.02 5.14
CA GLN A 100 -12.84 5.87 5.41
C GLN A 100 -14.21 6.27 5.98
N ILE A 101 -14.28 7.37 6.73
CA ILE A 101 -15.54 7.93 7.23
C ILE A 101 -16.47 8.42 6.10
N HIS A 102 -15.95 8.61 4.90
CA HIS A 102 -16.71 8.99 3.71
C HIS A 102 -17.00 7.82 2.78
N THR A 103 -16.48 6.62 3.09
CA THR A 103 -16.69 5.40 2.28
C THR A 103 -17.44 4.30 3.03
N GLY A 104 -17.77 4.51 4.31
CA GLY A 104 -18.44 3.51 5.16
C GLY A 104 -17.51 2.42 5.72
N LEU A 105 -16.19 2.55 5.52
CA LEU A 105 -15.18 1.56 5.88
C LEU A 105 -14.39 1.94 7.15
N GLN A 106 -15.00 2.67 8.07
CA GLN A 106 -14.37 3.12 9.31
C GLN A 106 -14.29 2.04 10.39
N HIS A 107 -15.00 0.90 10.24
CA HIS A 107 -14.98 -0.20 11.19
C HIS A 107 -14.22 -1.41 10.63
N SER A 108 -13.12 -1.82 11.30
CA SER A 108 -12.37 -3.05 10.98
C SER A 108 -11.91 -3.14 9.50
N ILE A 109 -11.84 -4.35 8.97
CA ILE A 109 -11.52 -4.69 7.58
C ILE A 109 -12.76 -5.24 6.86
N ILE A 110 -12.70 -5.35 5.55
CA ILE A 110 -13.69 -6.12 4.79
C ILE A 110 -13.37 -7.60 4.97
N TRP A 111 -14.24 -8.34 5.67
CA TRP A 111 -14.08 -9.77 5.87
C TRP A 111 -14.47 -10.55 4.61
N VAL A 112 -13.85 -11.71 4.43
CA VAL A 112 -13.92 -12.50 3.19
C VAL A 112 -15.34 -12.86 2.73
N ALA A 113 -16.24 -13.12 3.68
CA ALA A 113 -17.63 -13.50 3.38
C ALA A 113 -18.62 -12.32 3.51
N GLN A 114 -18.14 -11.09 3.70
CA GLN A 114 -19.03 -9.93 3.78
C GLN A 114 -19.45 -9.43 2.38
N PRO A 115 -20.76 -9.19 2.14
CA PRO A 115 -21.23 -8.54 0.92
C PRO A 115 -20.91 -7.03 0.94
N SER A 116 -19.62 -6.71 1.05
CA SER A 116 -19.07 -5.37 1.15
C SER A 116 -17.88 -5.19 0.23
N CYS A 117 -17.71 -3.99 -0.31
CA CYS A 117 -16.49 -3.59 -0.99
C CYS A 117 -16.31 -2.07 -0.95
N HIS A 118 -15.15 -1.60 -1.37
CA HIS A 118 -14.95 -0.18 -1.66
C HIS A 118 -16.06 0.34 -2.58
N PRO A 119 -16.73 1.49 -2.27
CA PRO A 119 -17.87 1.98 -3.03
C PRO A 119 -17.57 2.06 -4.54
N VAL A 120 -18.37 1.38 -5.35
CA VAL A 120 -18.16 1.31 -6.81
C VAL A 120 -18.46 2.64 -7.51
N THR A 121 -19.17 3.54 -6.84
CA THR A 121 -19.47 4.90 -7.31
C THR A 121 -18.27 5.85 -7.17
N ASP A 122 -17.30 5.51 -6.33
CA ASP A 122 -16.10 6.33 -6.15
C ASP A 122 -15.07 5.97 -7.22
N PRO A 123 -14.63 6.93 -8.06
CA PRO A 123 -13.57 6.69 -9.03
C PRO A 123 -12.27 6.26 -8.34
N THR A 124 -11.59 5.29 -8.91
CA THR A 124 -10.29 4.83 -8.41
C THR A 124 -9.13 5.57 -9.06
N ILE A 125 -7.98 5.55 -8.40
CA ILE A 125 -6.72 6.08 -8.96
C ILE A 125 -6.39 5.40 -10.30
N ALA A 126 -6.64 4.09 -10.44
CA ALA A 126 -6.40 3.35 -11.68
C ALA A 126 -7.33 3.85 -12.81
N GLN A 127 -8.64 4.04 -12.53
CA GLN A 127 -9.57 4.63 -13.50
C GLN A 127 -9.12 6.01 -13.96
N LYS A 128 -8.70 6.87 -13.05
CA LYS A 128 -8.25 8.23 -13.37
C LYS A 128 -6.90 8.25 -14.10
N LEU A 129 -6.01 7.31 -13.84
CA LEU A 129 -4.76 7.16 -14.58
C LEU A 129 -5.01 6.55 -15.96
N ALA A 130 -5.93 5.58 -16.11
CA ALA A 130 -6.35 5.05 -17.41
C ALA A 130 -6.96 6.18 -18.29
N GLU A 131 -7.84 7.03 -17.74
CA GLU A 131 -8.35 8.24 -18.41
C GLU A 131 -7.20 9.19 -18.83
N ALA A 132 -6.09 9.21 -18.09
CA ALA A 132 -4.90 9.97 -18.44
C ALA A 132 -3.95 9.22 -19.41
N GLY A 133 -4.34 8.07 -19.96
CA GLY A 133 -3.61 7.31 -20.97
C GLY A 133 -2.55 6.36 -20.44
N TYR A 134 -2.58 6.01 -19.15
CA TYR A 134 -1.70 4.98 -18.57
C TYR A 134 -2.19 3.58 -18.92
N ALA A 135 -1.25 2.66 -19.15
CA ALA A 135 -1.50 1.23 -18.98
C ALA A 135 -1.43 0.93 -17.47
N THR A 136 -2.44 0.20 -16.96
CA THR A 136 -2.69 0.08 -15.52
C THR A 136 -2.71 -1.39 -15.11
N HIS A 137 -1.79 -1.78 -14.23
CA HIS A 137 -1.65 -3.17 -13.81
C HIS A 137 -1.60 -3.28 -12.29
N ALA A 138 -2.31 -4.28 -11.73
CA ALA A 138 -2.27 -4.61 -10.32
C ALA A 138 -1.71 -6.01 -10.11
N VAL A 139 -0.76 -6.15 -9.16
CA VAL A 139 -0.17 -7.43 -8.77
C VAL A 139 -0.22 -7.55 -7.24
N GLY A 140 -0.68 -8.70 -6.73
CA GLY A 140 -0.69 -9.01 -5.31
C GLY A 140 -2.04 -8.82 -4.62
N LYS A 141 -2.04 -8.30 -3.39
CA LYS A 141 -3.24 -8.23 -2.53
C LYS A 141 -4.19 -7.10 -2.91
N TRP A 142 -5.46 -7.44 -3.15
CA TRP A 142 -6.55 -6.46 -3.35
C TRP A 142 -7.18 -5.98 -2.04
N HIS A 143 -7.85 -6.84 -1.33
CA HIS A 143 -8.52 -6.63 -0.03
C HIS A 143 -9.47 -5.42 0.02
N LEU A 144 -10.17 -5.15 -1.06
CA LEU A 144 -11.19 -4.10 -1.17
C LEU A 144 -12.59 -4.65 -1.46
N GLY A 145 -12.81 -5.94 -1.15
CA GLY A 145 -14.03 -6.67 -1.39
C GLY A 145 -14.17 -7.21 -2.81
N PHE A 146 -14.96 -8.29 -2.95
CA PHE A 146 -15.09 -9.00 -4.23
C PHE A 146 -16.44 -9.69 -4.39
N TYR A 147 -17.39 -9.44 -3.49
CA TYR A 147 -18.69 -10.12 -3.44
C TYR A 147 -19.52 -10.03 -4.74
N ARG A 148 -19.18 -9.08 -5.61
CA ARG A 148 -19.71 -8.92 -6.97
C ARG A 148 -18.59 -8.46 -7.91
N LYS A 149 -18.72 -8.79 -9.21
CA LYS A 149 -17.69 -8.48 -10.21
C LYS A 149 -17.35 -7.00 -10.32
N ALA A 150 -18.30 -6.10 -10.08
CA ALA A 150 -18.07 -4.65 -10.10
C ALA A 150 -17.01 -4.18 -9.07
N CYS A 151 -16.72 -5.00 -8.05
CA CYS A 151 -15.72 -4.71 -7.03
C CYS A 151 -14.31 -5.20 -7.40
N TRP A 152 -14.16 -6.00 -8.46
CA TRP A 152 -12.90 -6.64 -8.84
C TRP A 152 -11.91 -5.66 -9.48
N PRO A 153 -10.59 -5.85 -9.35
CA PRO A 153 -9.59 -4.90 -9.85
C PRO A 153 -9.76 -4.50 -11.32
N THR A 154 -10.00 -5.49 -12.21
CA THR A 154 -10.19 -5.24 -13.65
C THR A 154 -11.49 -4.50 -13.97
N ARG A 155 -12.43 -4.40 -13.03
CA ARG A 155 -13.63 -3.56 -13.12
C ARG A 155 -13.47 -2.22 -12.41
N ARG A 156 -12.30 -2.01 -11.82
CA ARG A 156 -11.94 -0.81 -11.06
C ARG A 156 -10.76 -0.06 -11.70
N GLY A 157 -10.57 -0.21 -13.01
CA GLY A 157 -9.67 0.57 -13.84
C GLY A 157 -8.28 -0.02 -14.03
N PHE A 158 -8.03 -1.26 -13.61
CA PHE A 158 -6.83 -1.98 -13.98
C PHE A 158 -7.05 -2.79 -15.27
N ASP A 159 -6.12 -2.67 -16.22
CA ASP A 159 -6.13 -3.43 -17.46
C ASP A 159 -5.85 -4.92 -17.20
N SER A 160 -5.02 -5.23 -16.19
CA SER A 160 -4.79 -6.60 -15.71
C SER A 160 -4.64 -6.68 -14.20
N PHE A 161 -4.93 -7.85 -13.66
CA PHE A 161 -4.77 -8.19 -12.25
C PHE A 161 -4.19 -9.60 -12.10
N PHE A 162 -3.11 -9.72 -11.33
CA PHE A 162 -2.62 -11.01 -10.90
C PHE A 162 -2.40 -11.01 -9.39
N GLY A 163 -3.20 -11.77 -8.63
CA GLY A 163 -3.09 -11.73 -7.17
C GLY A 163 -4.28 -12.32 -6.41
N MET A 164 -4.38 -11.94 -5.14
CA MET A 164 -5.38 -12.40 -4.20
C MET A 164 -6.45 -11.34 -3.92
N LEU A 165 -7.71 -11.74 -3.84
CA LEU A 165 -8.85 -10.85 -3.58
C LEU A 165 -9.07 -10.59 -2.09
N THR A 166 -8.69 -11.54 -1.22
CA THR A 166 -8.91 -11.52 0.23
C THR A 166 -7.80 -10.77 0.99
N GLY A 167 -7.89 -10.80 2.32
CA GLY A 167 -6.95 -10.10 3.21
C GLY A 167 -5.65 -10.86 3.49
N SER A 168 -5.64 -12.18 3.33
CA SER A 168 -4.47 -13.03 3.54
C SER A 168 -4.70 -14.39 2.87
N ALA A 169 -3.61 -15.05 2.48
CA ALA A 169 -3.65 -16.42 1.98
C ALA A 169 -2.37 -17.16 2.41
N ASN A 170 -2.36 -18.46 2.35
CA ASN A 170 -1.15 -19.26 2.49
C ASN A 170 -0.22 -18.97 1.31
N PHE A 171 1.07 -18.69 1.58
CA PHE A 171 2.03 -18.24 0.56
C PHE A 171 2.39 -19.31 -0.48
N TYR A 172 2.13 -20.59 -0.19
CA TYR A 172 2.46 -21.71 -1.08
C TYR A 172 1.23 -22.38 -1.67
N THR A 173 0.16 -22.53 -0.88
CA THR A 173 -1.06 -23.20 -1.35
C THR A 173 -2.05 -22.23 -1.98
N HIS A 174 -1.85 -20.93 -1.80
CA HIS A 174 -2.75 -19.85 -2.27
C HIS A 174 -4.20 -20.01 -1.79
N ARG A 175 -4.37 -20.67 -0.65
CA ARG A 175 -5.70 -20.84 -0.04
C ARG A 175 -5.88 -19.84 1.09
N HIS A 176 -7.03 -19.19 1.10
CA HIS A 176 -7.48 -18.40 2.24
C HIS A 176 -8.42 -19.22 3.10
N MET A 177 -8.23 -19.15 4.42
CA MET A 177 -9.15 -19.72 5.40
C MET A 177 -10.09 -18.64 5.92
N GLY A 178 -11.38 -18.75 5.61
CA GLY A 178 -12.45 -17.93 6.18
C GLY A 178 -12.92 -18.49 7.53
N GLY A 179 -13.56 -17.65 8.35
CA GLY A 179 -14.27 -18.11 9.55
C GLY A 179 -13.46 -18.21 10.84
N GLN A 180 -12.21 -17.80 10.86
CA GLN A 180 -11.37 -17.81 12.08
C GLN A 180 -11.76 -16.76 13.13
N TRP A 181 -12.75 -15.91 12.88
CA TRP A 181 -12.98 -14.69 13.67
C TRP A 181 -14.32 -14.65 14.41
N ASN A 182 -14.87 -15.81 14.77
CA ASN A 182 -16.10 -15.92 15.58
C ASN A 182 -17.30 -15.07 15.08
N LEU A 183 -17.33 -14.75 13.79
CA LEU A 183 -18.49 -14.09 13.22
C LEU A 183 -19.59 -15.14 12.97
N PRO A 184 -20.79 -14.98 13.54
CA PRO A 184 -21.88 -15.90 13.30
C PRO A 184 -22.13 -16.11 11.80
N GLY A 185 -22.04 -17.36 11.34
CA GLY A 185 -22.32 -17.74 9.95
C GLY A 185 -21.14 -17.76 8.98
N SER A 186 -19.92 -17.37 9.39
CA SER A 186 -18.74 -17.39 8.49
C SER A 186 -18.15 -18.78 8.23
N GLY A 187 -18.46 -19.80 9.06
CA GLY A 187 -17.96 -21.16 8.91
C GLY A 187 -16.42 -21.30 8.88
N ASN A 188 -15.91 -22.51 8.92
CA ASN A 188 -14.49 -22.83 8.71
C ASN A 188 -14.24 -23.13 7.22
N TRP A 189 -14.53 -22.18 6.36
CA TRP A 189 -14.38 -22.36 4.92
C TRP A 189 -12.94 -22.15 4.50
N SER A 190 -12.51 -22.89 3.48
CA SER A 190 -11.21 -22.71 2.85
C SER A 190 -11.41 -22.74 1.35
N GLY A 191 -10.74 -21.88 0.63
CA GLY A 191 -10.83 -21.82 -0.83
C GLY A 191 -9.58 -21.20 -1.44
N TYR A 192 -9.34 -21.51 -2.71
CA TYR A 192 -8.27 -20.87 -3.47
C TYR A 192 -8.53 -19.37 -3.65
N ASP A 193 -7.48 -18.59 -3.51
CA ASP A 193 -7.51 -17.13 -3.69
C ASP A 193 -6.26 -16.66 -4.44
N LEU A 194 -6.12 -17.11 -5.67
CA LEU A 194 -5.17 -16.56 -6.62
C LEU A 194 -5.86 -16.42 -7.97
N ARG A 195 -5.76 -15.24 -8.54
CA ARG A 195 -6.42 -14.87 -9.79
C ARG A 195 -5.43 -14.38 -10.83
N ASN A 196 -5.71 -14.73 -12.09
CA ASN A 196 -5.22 -14.05 -13.28
C ASN A 196 -6.45 -13.39 -13.92
N ASP A 197 -6.59 -12.08 -13.74
CA ASP A 197 -7.80 -11.31 -14.04
C ASP A 197 -9.06 -11.90 -13.34
N LEU A 198 -9.94 -12.55 -14.09
CA LEU A 198 -11.14 -13.17 -13.56
C LEU A 198 -10.98 -14.67 -13.30
N GLU A 199 -9.92 -15.29 -13.78
CA GLU A 199 -9.69 -16.73 -13.71
C GLU A 199 -9.03 -17.12 -12.40
N GLN A 200 -9.49 -18.23 -11.82
CA GLN A 200 -8.86 -18.85 -10.67
C GLN A 200 -7.66 -19.70 -11.16
N VAL A 201 -6.46 -19.41 -10.65
CA VAL A 201 -5.21 -20.08 -11.05
C VAL A 201 -4.41 -20.62 -9.84
N GLY A 202 -4.99 -20.67 -8.65
CA GLY A 202 -4.26 -21.06 -7.44
C GLY A 202 -3.79 -22.51 -7.47
N GLN A 203 -4.46 -23.40 -8.20
CA GLN A 203 -4.04 -24.79 -8.35
C GLN A 203 -2.77 -24.91 -9.21
N ASP A 204 -2.63 -24.07 -10.25
CA ASP A 204 -1.51 -24.10 -11.19
C ASP A 204 -0.19 -23.67 -10.54
N TYR A 205 -0.29 -22.88 -9.45
CA TYR A 205 0.86 -22.33 -8.75
C TYR A 205 1.08 -22.91 -7.36
N GLN A 206 0.46 -24.06 -7.04
CA GLN A 206 0.71 -24.74 -5.77
C GLN A 206 2.21 -25.02 -5.55
N GLY A 207 2.70 -24.71 -4.34
CA GLY A 207 4.11 -24.85 -3.99
C GLY A 207 5.00 -23.69 -4.40
N VAL A 208 4.50 -22.77 -5.23
CA VAL A 208 5.25 -21.56 -5.64
C VAL A 208 5.03 -20.45 -4.60
N TYR A 209 6.10 -19.90 -4.05
CA TYR A 209 6.02 -18.85 -3.02
C TYR A 209 5.48 -17.54 -3.60
N SER A 210 4.39 -17.02 -3.03
CA SER A 210 3.63 -15.87 -3.57
C SER A 210 4.50 -14.64 -3.87
N THR A 211 5.45 -14.29 -2.98
CA THR A 211 6.30 -13.10 -3.19
C THR A 211 7.17 -13.25 -4.43
N HIS A 212 7.73 -14.43 -4.68
CA HIS A 212 8.49 -14.69 -5.91
C HIS A 212 7.59 -14.63 -7.14
N LEU A 213 6.41 -15.26 -7.06
CA LEU A 213 5.44 -15.28 -8.15
C LEU A 213 4.99 -13.87 -8.53
N PHE A 214 4.62 -13.04 -7.56
CA PHE A 214 4.20 -11.65 -7.80
C PHE A 214 5.35 -10.80 -8.36
N THR A 215 6.59 -11.05 -7.91
CA THR A 215 7.79 -10.40 -8.45
C THR A 215 7.95 -10.73 -9.92
N GLN A 216 7.89 -12.02 -10.30
CA GLN A 216 8.01 -12.48 -11.69
C GLN A 216 6.92 -11.88 -12.58
N LYS A 217 5.66 -11.82 -12.10
CA LYS A 217 4.55 -11.19 -12.85
C LYS A 217 4.79 -9.71 -13.08
N SER A 218 5.25 -8.97 -12.08
CA SER A 218 5.59 -7.55 -12.24
C SER A 218 6.75 -7.34 -13.19
N GLN A 219 7.77 -8.20 -13.16
CA GLN A 219 8.89 -8.17 -14.11
C GLN A 219 8.42 -8.45 -15.55
N ALA A 220 7.52 -9.41 -15.73
CA ALA A 220 6.93 -9.72 -17.05
C ALA A 220 6.16 -8.50 -17.60
N ILE A 221 5.27 -7.89 -16.77
CA ILE A 221 4.55 -6.67 -17.14
C ILE A 221 5.52 -5.57 -17.61
N ILE A 222 6.62 -5.35 -16.90
CA ILE A 222 7.62 -4.33 -17.26
C ILE A 222 8.33 -4.65 -18.57
N ARG A 223 8.74 -5.91 -18.80
CA ARG A 223 9.44 -6.33 -20.02
C ARG A 223 8.56 -6.28 -21.26
N GLU A 224 7.27 -6.59 -21.10
CA GLU A 224 6.28 -6.65 -22.18
C GLU A 224 5.56 -5.31 -22.41
N HIS A 225 5.84 -4.31 -21.57
CA HIS A 225 5.14 -3.03 -21.59
C HIS A 225 5.36 -2.26 -22.89
N ASP A 226 4.25 -1.80 -23.51
CA ASP A 226 4.26 -0.86 -24.63
C ASP A 226 4.71 0.53 -24.14
N GLN A 227 6.00 0.84 -24.34
CA GLN A 227 6.62 2.09 -23.89
C GLN A 227 6.09 3.35 -24.61
N SER A 228 5.18 3.23 -25.56
CA SER A 228 4.45 4.37 -26.13
C SER A 228 3.43 4.97 -25.15
N LYS A 229 3.09 4.23 -24.10
CA LYS A 229 2.20 4.62 -23.01
C LYS A 229 2.96 4.67 -21.68
N PRO A 230 2.61 5.57 -20.75
CA PRO A 230 3.12 5.49 -19.39
C PRO A 230 2.52 4.30 -18.65
N LEU A 231 3.33 3.67 -17.79
CA LEU A 231 2.93 2.53 -16.95
C LEU A 231 2.43 3.00 -15.58
N PHE A 232 1.33 2.46 -15.09
CA PHE A 232 0.98 2.42 -13.67
C PHE A 232 0.99 0.97 -13.17
N LEU A 233 1.98 0.61 -12.37
CA LEU A 233 2.09 -0.70 -11.72
C LEU A 233 1.81 -0.55 -10.21
N TYR A 234 0.69 -1.10 -9.75
CA TYR A 234 0.35 -1.23 -8.33
C TYR A 234 0.75 -2.62 -7.86
N HIS A 235 1.91 -2.73 -7.22
CA HIS A 235 2.41 -3.97 -6.63
C HIS A 235 2.14 -3.97 -5.14
N ALA A 236 1.05 -4.61 -4.74
CA ALA A 236 0.61 -4.73 -3.36
C ALA A 236 1.07 -6.07 -2.78
N PHE A 237 2.15 -6.04 -2.03
CA PHE A 237 2.71 -7.23 -1.40
C PHE A 237 1.69 -7.90 -0.46
N GLN A 238 1.72 -9.23 -0.40
CA GLN A 238 1.17 -10.01 0.70
C GLN A 238 2.13 -10.02 1.89
N THR A 239 3.41 -9.88 1.62
CA THR A 239 4.50 -9.82 2.60
C THR A 239 4.44 -8.45 3.32
N VAL A 240 4.56 -8.39 4.62
CA VAL A 240 5.03 -9.40 5.58
C VAL A 240 3.87 -9.91 6.47
N HIS A 241 2.65 -9.94 5.96
CA HIS A 241 1.45 -10.38 6.68
C HIS A 241 1.51 -11.88 7.02
N PHE A 242 0.88 -12.30 8.13
CA PHE A 242 0.75 -13.72 8.44
C PHE A 242 -0.07 -14.48 7.36
N PRO A 243 0.12 -15.82 7.22
CA PRO A 243 0.96 -16.71 8.00
C PRO A 243 2.45 -16.43 7.81
N LEU A 244 3.25 -16.64 8.86
CA LEU A 244 4.70 -16.45 8.79
C LEU A 244 5.32 -17.60 7.98
N GLN A 245 5.54 -17.35 6.71
CA GLN A 245 6.06 -18.32 5.74
C GLN A 245 7.06 -17.64 4.81
N VAL A 246 8.25 -18.19 4.70
CA VAL A 246 9.28 -17.77 3.77
C VAL A 246 10.25 -18.95 3.56
N PRO A 247 10.90 -19.08 2.37
CA PRO A 247 11.94 -20.10 2.18
C PRO A 247 13.06 -19.97 3.21
N ALA A 248 13.56 -21.12 3.70
CA ALA A 248 14.45 -21.20 4.86
C ALA A 248 15.72 -20.34 4.74
N HIS A 249 16.29 -20.22 3.55
CA HIS A 249 17.51 -19.44 3.32
C HIS A 249 17.36 -17.95 3.62
N TYR A 250 16.12 -17.38 3.61
CA TYR A 250 15.91 -15.98 3.94
C TYR A 250 16.02 -15.70 5.44
N TYR A 251 15.58 -16.62 6.30
CA TYR A 251 15.65 -16.39 7.75
C TYR A 251 16.87 -17.03 8.43
N ALA A 252 17.63 -17.85 7.70
CA ALA A 252 18.83 -18.52 8.25
C ALA A 252 19.86 -17.54 8.79
N GLU A 253 20.07 -16.39 8.13
CA GLU A 253 21.01 -15.37 8.58
C GLU A 253 20.56 -14.57 9.80
N PHE A 254 19.30 -14.69 10.21
CA PHE A 254 18.75 -14.07 11.42
C PHE A 254 18.78 -15.02 12.64
N GLY A 255 19.65 -16.04 12.65
CA GLY A 255 19.78 -17.01 13.71
C GLY A 255 20.11 -16.40 15.09
N HIS A 256 20.65 -15.19 15.12
CA HIS A 256 20.90 -14.42 16.34
C HIS A 256 19.61 -13.90 17.01
N ILE A 257 18.49 -13.85 16.32
CA ILE A 257 17.19 -13.44 16.85
C ILE A 257 16.55 -14.67 17.52
N ALA A 258 16.44 -14.65 18.85
CA ALA A 258 15.91 -15.77 19.62
C ALA A 258 14.41 -16.03 19.38
N ASP A 259 13.61 -14.95 19.23
CA ASP A 259 12.18 -15.08 18.93
C ASP A 259 11.98 -15.61 17.50
N GLU A 260 11.41 -16.82 17.40
CA GLU A 260 11.20 -17.50 16.12
C GLU A 260 10.29 -16.72 15.17
N LYS A 261 9.20 -16.14 15.68
CA LYS A 261 8.28 -15.34 14.86
C LYS A 261 8.98 -14.12 14.27
N ARG A 262 9.75 -13.42 15.11
CA ARG A 262 10.55 -12.27 14.69
C ARG A 262 11.59 -12.66 13.66
N ARG A 263 12.27 -13.80 13.85
CA ARG A 263 13.27 -14.32 12.92
C ARG A 263 12.67 -14.64 11.54
N VAL A 264 11.54 -15.37 11.50
CA VAL A 264 10.86 -15.69 10.24
C VAL A 264 10.32 -14.41 9.59
N TYR A 265 9.74 -13.51 10.37
CA TYR A 265 9.28 -12.20 9.90
C TYR A 265 10.43 -11.38 9.27
N ALA A 266 11.60 -11.32 9.89
CA ALA A 266 12.79 -10.67 9.34
C ALA A 266 13.21 -11.29 7.99
N GLY A 267 13.11 -12.61 7.86
CA GLY A 267 13.30 -13.31 6.58
C GLY A 267 12.27 -12.91 5.52
N MET A 268 11.00 -12.73 5.90
CA MET A 268 9.97 -12.22 4.98
C MET A 268 10.25 -10.79 4.54
N VAL A 269 10.70 -9.91 5.45
CA VAL A 269 11.12 -8.54 5.12
C VAL A 269 12.28 -8.54 4.13
N LYS A 270 13.29 -9.38 4.35
CA LYS A 270 14.42 -9.54 3.41
C LYS A 270 13.98 -10.00 2.02
N CYS A 271 13.07 -10.98 1.95
CA CYS A 271 12.52 -11.46 0.69
C CYS A 271 11.74 -10.35 -0.05
N MET A 272 10.99 -9.53 0.66
CA MET A 272 10.31 -8.36 0.09
C MET A 272 11.31 -7.32 -0.44
N ASP A 273 12.38 -7.04 0.30
CA ASP A 273 13.46 -6.14 -0.14
C ASP A 273 14.11 -6.61 -1.44
N GLU A 274 14.39 -7.92 -1.54
CA GLU A 274 14.92 -8.54 -2.76
C GLU A 274 13.93 -8.38 -3.93
N ALA A 275 12.64 -8.61 -3.70
CA ALA A 275 11.60 -8.42 -4.70
C ALA A 275 11.57 -6.99 -5.25
N VAL A 276 11.65 -5.97 -4.37
CA VAL A 276 11.76 -4.56 -4.77
C VAL A 276 13.04 -4.31 -5.57
N GLY A 277 14.15 -4.90 -5.16
CA GLY A 277 15.43 -4.85 -5.88
C GLY A 277 15.30 -5.40 -7.30
N ASN A 278 14.71 -6.58 -7.46
CA ASN A 278 14.53 -7.29 -8.72
C ASN A 278 13.61 -6.51 -9.69
N ILE A 279 12.47 -6.00 -9.21
CA ILE A 279 11.56 -5.17 -10.02
C ILE A 279 12.26 -3.87 -10.45
N THR A 280 13.02 -3.23 -9.54
CA THR A 280 13.78 -2.01 -9.86
C THR A 280 14.91 -2.28 -10.87
N ALA A 281 15.56 -3.44 -10.80
CA ALA A 281 16.57 -3.86 -11.78
C ALA A 281 15.94 -4.04 -13.17
N THR A 282 14.78 -4.70 -13.25
CA THR A 282 14.03 -4.87 -14.51
C THR A 282 13.62 -3.53 -15.13
N LEU A 283 13.20 -2.54 -14.34
CA LEU A 283 12.92 -1.19 -14.84
C LEU A 283 14.17 -0.53 -15.47
N LYS A 284 15.35 -0.79 -14.91
CA LYS A 284 16.63 -0.27 -15.46
C LYS A 284 17.03 -0.99 -16.74
N GLU A 285 16.95 -2.31 -16.75
CA GLU A 285 17.24 -3.17 -17.89
C GLU A 285 16.35 -2.86 -19.10
N SER A 286 15.06 -2.56 -18.84
CA SER A 286 14.09 -2.17 -19.86
C SER A 286 14.20 -0.68 -20.27
N GLY A 287 15.17 0.07 -19.74
CA GLY A 287 15.35 1.50 -20.06
C GLY A 287 14.32 2.44 -19.43
N MET A 288 13.35 1.92 -18.67
CA MET A 288 12.22 2.69 -18.14
C MET A 288 12.55 3.50 -16.87
N TRP A 289 13.61 3.13 -16.13
CA TRP A 289 13.94 3.71 -14.83
C TRP A 289 14.08 5.24 -14.85
N ASN A 290 14.71 5.79 -15.90
CA ASN A 290 14.99 7.23 -15.98
C ASN A 290 13.72 8.09 -16.05
N ASN A 291 12.58 7.51 -16.46
CA ASN A 291 11.27 8.17 -16.48
C ASN A 291 10.29 7.47 -15.53
N THR A 292 10.75 6.97 -14.37
CA THR A 292 9.91 6.27 -13.39
C THR A 292 9.87 7.00 -12.05
N LEU A 293 8.66 7.16 -11.50
CA LEU A 293 8.40 7.52 -10.11
C LEU A 293 8.08 6.25 -9.34
N LEU A 294 8.94 5.90 -8.38
CA LEU A 294 8.73 4.78 -7.47
C LEU A 294 8.28 5.29 -6.11
N ILE A 295 7.20 4.74 -5.59
CA ILE A 295 6.67 4.98 -4.25
C ILE A 295 6.72 3.67 -3.47
N PHE A 296 7.18 3.72 -2.23
CA PHE A 296 7.04 2.65 -1.25
C PHE A 296 6.19 3.14 -0.08
N SER A 297 5.26 2.31 0.35
CA SER A 297 4.37 2.55 1.48
C SER A 297 4.08 1.24 2.21
N THR A 298 3.73 1.31 3.49
CA THR A 298 3.03 0.22 4.20
C THR A 298 1.54 0.55 4.35
N ASP A 299 0.70 -0.47 4.52
CA ASP A 299 -0.75 -0.25 4.67
C ASP A 299 -1.19 -0.03 6.12
N ASN A 300 -0.43 -0.49 7.10
CA ASN A 300 -0.60 -0.20 8.53
C ASN A 300 0.70 -0.50 9.29
N GLY A 301 0.73 -0.16 10.56
CA GLY A 301 1.84 -0.55 11.42
C GLY A 301 1.97 -2.05 11.61
N GLY A 302 3.15 -2.49 12.05
CA GLY A 302 3.49 -3.89 12.26
C GLY A 302 2.57 -4.59 13.26
N ASN A 303 2.29 -5.86 13.00
CA ASN A 303 1.50 -6.71 13.89
C ASN A 303 2.42 -7.35 14.94
N LEU A 304 2.37 -6.83 16.15
CA LEU A 304 3.21 -7.28 17.28
C LEU A 304 3.06 -8.78 17.61
N LYS A 305 1.88 -9.36 17.36
CA LYS A 305 1.61 -10.79 17.61
C LYS A 305 2.37 -11.72 16.65
N TYR A 306 2.72 -11.20 15.47
CA TYR A 306 3.33 -11.97 14.39
C TYR A 306 4.71 -11.43 14.01
N GLY A 307 5.46 -10.90 14.97
CA GLY A 307 6.85 -10.51 14.80
C GLY A 307 7.09 -9.12 14.22
N GLY A 308 6.06 -8.35 13.84
CA GLY A 308 6.19 -6.95 13.45
C GLY A 308 6.59 -6.08 14.65
N ASN A 309 7.32 -4.98 14.41
CA ASN A 309 7.77 -4.07 15.45
C ASN A 309 7.65 -2.61 15.04
N ASN A 310 7.19 -1.75 15.96
CA ASN A 310 6.95 -0.33 15.69
C ASN A 310 7.79 0.59 16.57
N TRP A 311 8.77 0.07 17.31
CA TRP A 311 9.66 0.86 18.17
C TRP A 311 10.24 2.08 17.45
N PRO A 312 10.35 3.23 18.09
CA PRO A 312 9.97 3.57 19.47
C PRO A 312 8.52 4.04 19.62
N LEU A 313 7.67 3.84 18.61
CA LEU A 313 6.29 4.29 18.58
C LEU A 313 5.40 3.42 19.47
N ARG A 314 4.36 4.03 20.03
CA ARG A 314 3.37 3.36 20.88
C ARG A 314 2.42 2.51 20.05
N GLY A 315 2.14 1.27 20.49
CA GLY A 315 1.14 0.38 19.90
C GLY A 315 1.56 -0.25 18.58
N GLY A 316 0.58 -0.65 17.77
CA GLY A 316 0.78 -1.32 16.49
C GLY A 316 -0.53 -1.53 15.75
N LYS A 317 -0.54 -2.44 14.80
CA LYS A 317 -1.73 -2.79 13.98
C LYS A 317 -2.99 -2.85 14.82
N ARG A 318 -4.11 -2.33 14.32
CA ARG A 318 -5.44 -2.21 14.95
C ARG A 318 -5.59 -1.07 15.96
N SER A 319 -4.53 -0.35 16.30
CA SER A 319 -4.60 0.77 17.22
C SER A 319 -4.38 2.11 16.51
N LEU A 320 -4.97 3.18 17.03
CA LEU A 320 -4.77 4.54 16.53
C LEU A 320 -3.56 5.25 17.18
N TRP A 321 -2.75 4.51 17.97
CA TRP A 321 -1.44 4.97 18.42
C TRP A 321 -0.48 5.13 17.23
N GLU A 322 0.55 5.95 17.39
CA GLU A 322 1.52 6.20 16.31
C GLU A 322 2.05 4.91 15.66
N GLY A 323 2.35 3.87 16.45
CA GLY A 323 2.83 2.59 15.95
C GLY A 323 1.83 1.82 15.07
N GLY A 324 0.54 2.15 15.11
CA GLY A 324 -0.48 1.55 14.25
C GLY A 324 -0.70 2.30 12.93
N ILE A 325 -0.43 3.62 12.92
CA ILE A 325 -0.85 4.50 11.82
C ILE A 325 0.28 5.32 11.19
N ARG A 326 1.41 5.52 11.86
CA ARG A 326 2.58 6.19 11.28
C ARG A 326 3.38 5.20 10.46
N ALA A 327 3.34 5.39 9.16
CA ALA A 327 3.81 4.42 8.18
C ALA A 327 5.26 4.64 7.76
N VAL A 328 5.93 3.56 7.39
CA VAL A 328 7.12 3.62 6.54
C VAL A 328 6.70 4.07 5.15
N GLY A 329 7.32 5.12 4.63
CA GLY A 329 7.05 5.60 3.28
C GLY A 329 8.17 6.46 2.71
N PHE A 330 8.42 6.30 1.41
CA PHE A 330 9.36 7.15 0.68
C PHE A 330 9.02 7.23 -0.82
N VAL A 331 9.58 8.25 -1.46
CA VAL A 331 9.52 8.43 -2.93
C VAL A 331 10.93 8.36 -3.47
N SER A 332 11.17 7.56 -4.50
CA SER A 332 12.47 7.46 -5.17
C SER A 332 12.32 7.62 -6.69
N SER A 333 13.10 8.49 -7.30
CA SER A 333 13.02 8.73 -8.75
C SER A 333 14.21 9.53 -9.27
N PRO A 334 14.71 9.20 -10.47
CA PRO A 334 15.61 10.09 -11.20
C PRO A 334 14.99 11.44 -11.62
N LEU A 335 13.66 11.56 -11.56
CA LEU A 335 12.92 12.79 -11.89
C LEU A 335 12.92 13.81 -10.74
N LEU A 336 13.32 13.40 -9.53
CA LEU A 336 13.46 14.32 -8.41
C LEU A 336 14.66 15.24 -8.62
N PRO A 337 14.53 16.54 -8.32
CA PRO A 337 15.68 17.45 -8.31
C PRO A 337 16.78 16.94 -7.37
N LYS A 338 18.05 17.17 -7.72
CA LYS A 338 19.19 16.76 -6.88
C LYS A 338 19.06 17.27 -5.43
N SER A 339 18.54 18.50 -5.25
CA SER A 339 18.31 19.10 -3.93
C SER A 339 17.25 18.40 -3.07
N ALA A 340 16.34 17.63 -3.67
CA ALA A 340 15.30 16.91 -2.96
C ALA A 340 15.71 15.47 -2.61
N ARG A 341 16.72 14.93 -3.29
CA ARG A 341 17.19 13.56 -3.06
C ARG A 341 17.97 13.46 -1.76
N GLY A 342 17.77 12.37 -1.03
CA GLY A 342 18.39 12.13 0.27
C GLY A 342 17.77 12.94 1.43
N THR A 343 16.65 13.63 1.18
CA THR A 343 15.99 14.45 2.21
C THR A 343 14.94 13.69 2.99
N VAL A 344 14.61 14.24 4.17
CA VAL A 344 13.50 13.79 5.02
C VAL A 344 12.42 14.86 5.00
N HIS A 345 11.23 14.48 4.57
CA HIS A 345 10.06 15.36 4.56
C HIS A 345 9.28 15.24 5.87
N LYS A 346 9.14 16.35 6.61
CA LYS A 346 8.57 16.37 7.97
C LYS A 346 7.15 16.92 8.07
N ASN A 347 6.58 17.48 7.00
CA ASN A 347 5.19 17.93 7.03
C ASN A 347 4.22 16.76 6.99
N LEU A 348 2.97 16.99 7.41
CA LEU A 348 1.92 15.99 7.43
C LEU A 348 1.64 15.46 6.02
N PHE A 349 1.72 14.16 5.85
CA PHE A 349 1.36 13.47 4.62
C PHE A 349 0.41 12.32 4.95
N HIS A 350 -0.66 12.18 4.21
CA HIS A 350 -1.65 11.13 4.43
C HIS A 350 -1.81 10.26 3.18
N VAL A 351 -2.17 9.00 3.35
CA VAL A 351 -2.34 8.06 2.23
C VAL A 351 -3.32 8.56 1.17
N THR A 352 -4.33 9.36 1.54
CA THR A 352 -5.26 10.00 0.60
C THR A 352 -4.59 10.99 -0.34
N ASP A 353 -3.42 11.55 0.03
CA ASP A 353 -2.72 12.54 -0.79
C ASP A 353 -2.08 11.92 -2.03
N TRP A 354 -1.87 10.60 -2.06
CA TRP A 354 -1.35 9.92 -3.24
C TRP A 354 -2.28 10.04 -4.44
N PHE A 355 -3.58 9.94 -4.24
CA PHE A 355 -4.55 10.01 -5.33
C PHE A 355 -4.40 11.31 -6.14
N PRO A 356 -4.61 12.53 -5.59
CA PRO A 356 -4.47 13.77 -6.36
C PRO A 356 -3.02 14.05 -6.75
N THR A 357 -2.04 13.65 -5.94
CA THR A 357 -0.62 13.82 -6.27
C THR A 357 -0.23 13.04 -7.52
N LEU A 358 -0.66 11.80 -7.65
CA LEU A 358 -0.35 10.97 -8.82
C LEU A 358 -1.21 11.34 -10.03
N VAL A 359 -2.52 11.49 -9.85
CA VAL A 359 -3.44 11.80 -10.96
C VAL A 359 -3.20 13.21 -11.51
N LYS A 360 -3.28 14.25 -10.66
CA LYS A 360 -3.15 15.66 -11.11
C LYS A 360 -1.70 16.09 -11.17
N GLY A 361 -0.94 15.84 -10.10
CA GLY A 361 0.43 16.35 -9.94
C GLY A 361 1.41 15.72 -10.91
N VAL A 362 1.41 14.39 -11.01
CA VAL A 362 2.35 13.59 -11.82
C VAL A 362 1.80 13.35 -13.23
N ALA A 363 0.65 12.70 -13.35
CA ALA A 363 0.08 12.28 -14.64
C ALA A 363 -0.58 13.41 -15.43
N LYS A 364 -0.80 14.60 -14.82
CA LYS A 364 -1.53 15.72 -15.44
C LYS A 364 -2.96 15.35 -15.86
N GLY A 365 -3.54 14.36 -15.17
CA GLY A 365 -4.91 13.92 -15.38
C GLY A 365 -5.93 14.82 -14.68
N SER A 366 -7.21 14.52 -14.87
CA SER A 366 -8.34 15.27 -14.34
C SER A 366 -8.86 14.66 -13.05
N LEU A 367 -9.16 15.49 -12.06
CA LEU A 367 -9.88 15.13 -10.84
C LEU A 367 -11.40 15.36 -10.96
N ARG A 368 -11.90 15.67 -12.15
CA ARG A 368 -13.34 15.86 -12.36
C ARG A 368 -14.11 14.59 -12.00
N GLY A 369 -15.23 14.74 -11.29
CA GLY A 369 -16.06 13.62 -10.82
C GLY A 369 -15.49 12.89 -9.60
N THR A 370 -14.46 13.43 -8.94
CA THR A 370 -13.91 12.88 -7.69
C THR A 370 -14.28 13.77 -6.49
N ASN A 371 -14.48 13.12 -5.35
CA ASN A 371 -14.80 13.77 -4.07
C ASN A 371 -13.71 13.38 -3.05
N ILE A 372 -12.54 14.02 -3.17
CA ILE A 372 -11.31 13.60 -2.46
C ILE A 372 -11.05 14.42 -1.21
N ASP A 373 -10.43 13.79 -0.21
CA ASP A 373 -9.92 14.42 1.02
C ASP A 373 -8.41 14.66 0.96
N GLY A 374 -7.76 14.21 -0.10
CA GLY A 374 -6.34 14.34 -0.34
C GLY A 374 -5.94 15.65 -1.01
N TYR A 375 -4.65 15.99 -0.92
CA TYR A 375 -4.04 17.16 -1.54
C TYR A 375 -2.98 16.77 -2.57
N ASP A 376 -2.92 17.47 -3.70
CA ASP A 376 -1.79 17.37 -4.64
C ASP A 376 -0.57 18.09 -4.06
N VAL A 377 0.42 17.33 -3.67
CA VAL A 377 1.65 17.82 -3.05
C VAL A 377 2.90 17.61 -3.92
N TRP A 378 2.75 17.18 -5.17
CA TRP A 378 3.88 16.84 -6.04
C TRP A 378 4.88 17.98 -6.23
N LYS A 379 4.39 19.20 -6.46
CA LYS A 379 5.26 20.38 -6.62
C LYS A 379 6.05 20.69 -5.35
N LEU A 380 5.44 20.48 -4.18
CA LEU A 380 6.04 20.75 -2.88
C LEU A 380 7.05 19.66 -2.49
N LEU A 381 6.75 18.38 -2.77
CA LEU A 381 7.70 17.27 -2.60
C LEU A 381 8.99 17.53 -3.40
N LYS A 382 8.91 18.00 -4.63
CA LYS A 382 10.09 18.34 -5.43
C LYS A 382 10.91 19.53 -4.88
N ARG A 383 10.38 20.31 -3.95
CA ARG A 383 11.08 21.37 -3.25
C ARG A 383 11.66 20.93 -1.90
N SER A 384 11.47 19.68 -1.47
CA SER A 384 12.08 19.11 -0.25
C SER A 384 13.59 19.40 -0.25
N GLY A 385 14.16 19.68 0.91
CA GLY A 385 15.57 20.10 1.04
C GLY A 385 15.86 21.58 0.75
N ARG A 386 14.92 22.34 0.22
CA ARG A 386 14.94 23.82 0.22
C ARG A 386 14.12 24.28 1.42
N ASN A 387 14.40 25.49 1.93
CA ASN A 387 13.68 26.06 3.10
C ASN A 387 12.19 26.34 2.74
N THR A 388 11.41 25.28 2.47
CA THR A 388 9.96 25.34 2.28
C THR A 388 9.35 25.30 3.67
N GLY A 389 9.02 26.46 4.20
CA GLY A 389 8.32 26.56 5.49
C GLY A 389 7.07 25.70 5.50
N SER A 390 6.65 25.22 6.68
CA SER A 390 5.39 24.49 6.85
C SER A 390 4.16 25.31 6.39
N ALA A 391 4.30 26.62 6.23
CA ALA A 391 3.22 27.54 5.80
C ALA A 391 2.62 27.15 4.45
N ASP A 392 3.44 26.76 3.47
CA ASP A 392 2.98 26.43 2.11
C ASP A 392 2.39 25.01 2.00
N TRP A 393 2.58 24.16 3.03
CA TRP A 393 2.08 22.79 2.99
C TRP A 393 0.57 22.75 3.26
N PRO A 394 -0.24 22.14 2.35
CA PRO A 394 -1.68 22.29 2.40
C PRO A 394 -2.33 21.48 3.54
N ARG A 395 -1.74 20.36 3.93
CA ARG A 395 -2.30 19.50 4.97
C ARG A 395 -1.88 19.95 6.35
N LYS A 396 -2.85 20.42 7.14
CA LYS A 396 -2.67 20.78 8.56
C LYS A 396 -3.39 19.81 9.49
N GLU A 397 -4.31 19.00 8.96
CA GLU A 397 -5.19 18.14 9.74
C GLU A 397 -5.33 16.76 9.10
N ILE A 398 -5.40 15.72 9.95
CA ILE A 398 -5.72 14.35 9.57
C ILE A 398 -6.76 13.81 10.55
N VAL A 399 -7.88 13.35 10.03
CA VAL A 399 -8.80 12.49 10.78
C VAL A 399 -8.36 11.05 10.56
N HIS A 400 -7.75 10.46 11.60
CA HIS A 400 -7.30 9.08 11.52
C HIS A 400 -8.46 8.10 11.51
N ASN A 401 -9.46 8.30 12.39
CA ASN A 401 -10.72 7.54 12.34
C ASN A 401 -11.78 8.18 13.22
N ILE A 402 -13.03 7.81 12.96
CA ILE A 402 -14.18 7.92 13.87
C ILE A 402 -15.00 6.65 13.63
N ASP A 403 -15.06 5.76 14.62
CA ASP A 403 -15.78 4.51 14.53
C ASP A 403 -16.95 4.45 15.52
N PRO A 404 -18.17 4.83 15.11
CA PRO A 404 -19.35 4.78 15.94
C PRO A 404 -20.04 3.41 15.97
N TYR A 405 -19.47 2.36 15.35
CA TYR A 405 -20.14 1.06 15.18
C TYR A 405 -20.60 0.41 16.49
N SER A 406 -19.89 0.65 17.59
CA SER A 406 -20.28 0.15 18.92
C SER A 406 -21.59 0.74 19.46
N ALA A 407 -22.13 1.78 18.81
CA ALA A 407 -23.40 2.40 19.20
C ALA A 407 -24.64 1.67 18.67
N LEU A 408 -24.49 0.52 17.98
CA LEU A 408 -25.57 -0.39 17.53
C LEU A 408 -26.71 0.25 16.71
N SER A 409 -26.49 1.42 16.12
CA SER A 409 -27.51 2.11 15.31
C SER A 409 -27.07 2.15 13.84
N SER A 410 -27.99 1.82 12.94
CA SER A 410 -27.83 2.03 11.50
C SER A 410 -27.81 3.52 11.11
N ALA A 411 -28.14 4.43 12.04
CA ALA A 411 -28.07 5.86 11.85
C ALA A 411 -26.82 6.43 12.51
N LEU A 412 -26.21 7.45 11.88
CA LEU A 412 -25.10 8.18 12.49
C LEU A 412 -25.57 8.92 13.74
N PRO A 413 -24.81 8.82 14.86
CA PRO A 413 -25.11 9.59 16.05
C PRO A 413 -25.05 11.10 15.76
N GLN A 414 -26.02 11.86 16.29
CA GLN A 414 -26.08 13.32 16.16
C GLN A 414 -24.93 14.03 16.90
N ARG A 415 -24.36 13.37 17.91
CA ARG A 415 -23.28 13.90 18.76
C ARG A 415 -22.09 12.94 18.76
N PHE A 416 -20.90 13.51 18.87
CA PHE A 416 -19.68 12.75 19.11
C PHE A 416 -19.61 12.38 20.61
N PHE A 417 -19.35 11.12 20.88
CA PHE A 417 -19.11 10.59 22.22
C PHE A 417 -17.67 10.11 22.33
N THR A 418 -17.02 10.41 23.46
CA THR A 418 -15.64 9.95 23.73
C THR A 418 -15.51 8.43 23.88
N THR A 419 -16.63 7.71 23.89
CA THR A 419 -16.71 6.25 23.83
C THR A 419 -16.49 5.69 22.41
N PHE A 420 -16.53 6.53 21.38
CA PHE A 420 -16.17 6.10 20.02
C PHE A 420 -14.66 6.04 19.87
N PRO A 421 -14.08 4.93 19.39
CA PRO A 421 -12.70 4.91 18.96
C PRO A 421 -12.47 5.94 17.85
N ALA A 422 -11.70 6.98 18.15
CA ALA A 422 -11.38 8.01 17.18
C ALA A 422 -10.00 8.60 17.43
N ALA A 423 -9.41 9.20 16.40
CA ALA A 423 -8.23 10.03 16.54
C ALA A 423 -8.20 11.13 15.47
N ILE A 424 -7.65 12.26 15.86
CA ILE A 424 -7.44 13.41 15.00
C ILE A 424 -6.07 14.02 15.32
N ARG A 425 -5.34 14.41 14.28
CA ARG A 425 -4.14 15.23 14.38
C ARG A 425 -4.40 16.60 13.73
N TYR A 426 -4.03 17.65 14.44
CA TYR A 426 -4.01 19.03 13.93
C TYR A 426 -2.66 19.66 14.24
N ASP A 427 -1.90 20.00 13.23
CA ASP A 427 -0.49 20.40 13.33
C ASP A 427 0.31 19.40 14.20
N ASN A 428 0.80 19.82 15.37
CA ASN A 428 1.55 18.97 16.28
C ASN A 428 0.67 18.22 17.31
N TRP A 429 -0.59 18.60 17.45
CA TRP A 429 -1.48 18.03 18.46
C TRP A 429 -2.21 16.80 17.92
N LYS A 430 -2.12 15.70 18.65
CA LYS A 430 -2.90 14.49 18.39
C LYS A 430 -3.80 14.16 19.58
N LEU A 431 -5.08 13.97 19.29
CA LEU A 431 -6.06 13.53 20.27
C LEU A 431 -6.61 12.17 19.87
N LEU A 432 -6.73 11.28 20.87
CA LEU A 432 -7.35 9.97 20.71
C LEU A 432 -8.51 9.83 21.69
N THR A 433 -9.50 9.01 21.32
CA THR A 433 -10.59 8.61 22.20
C THR A 433 -10.79 7.09 22.18
N SER A 434 -11.14 6.52 23.35
CA SER A 434 -11.62 5.14 23.54
C SER A 434 -10.80 4.07 22.81
N GLN A 435 -9.49 4.06 23.00
CA GLN A 435 -8.65 3.02 22.43
C GLN A 435 -8.95 1.66 23.06
N SER A 436 -9.13 0.63 22.22
CA SER A 436 -9.41 -0.74 22.65
C SER A 436 -8.18 -1.43 23.24
N GLU A 437 -6.98 -0.96 22.89
CA GLU A 437 -5.71 -1.48 23.40
C GLU A 437 -4.95 -0.33 24.07
N ASN A 438 -4.41 -0.58 25.27
CA ASN A 438 -3.68 0.42 26.07
C ASN A 438 -2.38 0.90 25.40
N GLY A 439 -2.00 0.31 24.30
CA GLY A 439 -0.78 0.62 23.58
C GLY A 439 0.46 0.48 24.46
N SER A 440 1.35 -0.40 24.08
CA SER A 440 2.66 -0.57 24.74
C SER A 440 3.75 -0.07 23.82
N TRP A 441 4.90 0.30 24.38
CA TRP A 441 6.14 0.48 23.62
C TRP A 441 6.86 -0.85 23.63
N VAL A 442 6.69 -1.63 22.55
CA VAL A 442 7.26 -2.99 22.47
C VAL A 442 8.64 -2.90 21.85
N ALA A 443 9.65 -3.14 22.67
CA ALA A 443 11.03 -3.19 22.21
C ALA A 443 11.26 -4.36 21.25
N PRO A 444 12.10 -4.20 20.20
CA PRO A 444 12.43 -5.31 19.32
C PRO A 444 13.25 -6.37 20.06
N PRO A 445 12.94 -7.68 19.87
CA PRO A 445 13.64 -8.77 20.59
C PRO A 445 15.14 -8.81 20.36
N GLU A 446 15.63 -8.25 19.27
CA GLU A 446 17.04 -8.17 18.90
C GLU A 446 17.79 -7.00 19.54
N SER A 447 17.13 -6.18 20.37
CA SER A 447 17.73 -5.02 21.01
C SER A 447 17.88 -5.21 22.52
N SER A 448 18.67 -4.33 23.16
CA SER A 448 18.79 -4.21 24.63
C SER A 448 17.68 -3.38 25.25
N GLU A 449 16.80 -2.79 24.45
CA GLU A 449 15.68 -1.96 24.90
C GLU A 449 14.66 -2.78 25.68
N LYS A 450 13.90 -2.12 26.55
CA LYS A 450 12.87 -2.77 27.37
C LYS A 450 11.47 -2.38 26.93
N THR A 451 10.62 -3.37 26.78
CA THR A 451 9.19 -3.15 26.58
C THR A 451 8.58 -2.44 27.80
N VAL A 452 7.79 -1.39 27.51
CA VAL A 452 7.09 -0.61 28.53
C VAL A 452 5.58 -0.80 28.37
N HIS A 453 4.94 -1.26 29.42
CA HIS A 453 3.48 -1.40 29.49
C HIS A 453 2.90 -0.34 30.43
N LEU A 454 1.92 0.44 29.94
CA LEU A 454 1.17 1.33 30.81
C LEU A 454 -0.07 0.63 31.36
N ARG A 455 -0.30 0.81 32.67
CA ARG A 455 -1.57 0.51 33.30
C ARG A 455 -2.39 1.79 33.38
N GLU A 456 -3.25 2.00 32.43
CA GLU A 456 -4.17 3.14 32.44
C GLU A 456 -5.51 2.76 33.09
N SER A 457 -6.21 3.77 33.62
CA SER A 457 -7.56 3.57 34.16
C SER A 457 -8.50 3.03 33.08
N PRO A 458 -9.28 1.98 33.35
CA PRO A 458 -10.29 1.49 32.40
C PRO A 458 -11.35 2.53 32.01
N GLN A 459 -11.51 3.57 32.82
CA GLN A 459 -12.44 4.69 32.59
C GLN A 459 -11.86 5.79 31.72
N LYS A 460 -10.55 5.79 31.46
CA LYS A 460 -9.92 6.81 30.63
C LYS A 460 -10.42 6.72 29.20
N ARG A 461 -10.83 7.85 28.65
CA ARG A 461 -11.45 7.93 27.32
C ARG A 461 -10.80 8.94 26.40
N VAL A 462 -9.90 9.79 26.89
CA VAL A 462 -9.27 10.84 26.10
C VAL A 462 -7.76 10.89 26.40
N TRP A 463 -6.96 11.02 25.36
CA TRP A 463 -5.52 11.26 25.42
C TRP A 463 -5.17 12.39 24.47
N LEU A 464 -4.21 13.22 24.85
CA LEU A 464 -3.69 14.32 24.05
C LEU A 464 -2.17 14.35 24.09
N PHE A 465 -1.55 14.46 22.92
CA PHE A 465 -0.08 14.52 22.79
C PHE A 465 0.34 15.69 21.92
N ASN A 466 1.47 16.32 22.24
CA ASN A 466 2.20 17.19 21.34
C ASN A 466 3.32 16.39 20.65
N LEU A 467 3.06 15.91 19.44
CA LEU A 467 3.98 15.03 18.72
C LEU A 467 5.29 15.71 18.25
N ALA A 468 5.41 17.04 18.37
CA ALA A 468 6.69 17.70 18.12
C ALA A 468 7.67 17.48 19.29
N ASP A 469 7.17 17.46 20.51
CA ASP A 469 7.96 17.30 21.73
C ASP A 469 7.94 15.84 22.21
N ASP A 470 6.84 15.12 21.95
CA ASP A 470 6.61 13.73 22.35
C ASP A 470 6.11 12.87 21.17
N PRO A 471 6.98 12.56 20.21
CA PRO A 471 6.60 11.78 19.03
C PRO A 471 6.22 10.32 19.35
N ASN A 472 6.47 9.87 20.57
CA ASN A 472 6.26 8.49 21.02
C ASN A 472 5.04 8.34 21.94
N GLU A 473 4.24 9.39 22.16
CA GLU A 473 3.01 9.37 22.94
C GLU A 473 3.21 8.90 24.40
N LYS A 474 4.26 9.40 25.07
CA LYS A 474 4.63 9.03 26.46
C LYS A 474 3.96 9.92 27.51
N HIS A 475 3.68 11.19 27.19
CA HIS A 475 3.21 12.21 28.11
C HIS A 475 1.84 12.72 27.70
N ASP A 476 0.79 12.20 28.37
CA ASP A 476 -0.59 12.62 28.10
C ASP A 476 -0.90 13.99 28.72
N LEU A 477 -1.23 14.94 27.87
CA LEU A 477 -1.55 16.32 28.21
C LEU A 477 -3.07 16.60 28.23
N SER A 478 -3.92 15.58 28.20
CA SER A 478 -5.37 15.75 28.03
C SER A 478 -6.04 16.55 29.14
N LEU A 479 -5.52 16.49 30.36
CA LEU A 479 -6.00 17.26 31.52
C LEU A 479 -5.34 18.65 31.62
N GLU A 480 -4.04 18.75 31.28
CA GLU A 480 -3.29 20.00 31.36
C GLU A 480 -3.69 20.97 30.24
N ARG A 481 -3.96 20.44 29.04
CA ARG A 481 -4.35 21.21 27.85
C ARG A 481 -5.78 20.85 27.44
N TRP A 482 -6.71 20.96 28.42
CA TRP A 482 -8.12 20.72 28.15
C TRP A 482 -8.72 21.68 27.10
N ASP A 483 -8.16 22.87 26.95
CA ASP A 483 -8.47 23.83 25.90
C ASP A 483 -8.26 23.22 24.49
N VAL A 484 -7.09 22.61 24.25
CA VAL A 484 -6.74 21.92 23.02
C VAL A 484 -7.60 20.66 22.87
N SER A 485 -7.74 19.85 23.94
CA SER A 485 -8.58 18.65 23.94
C SER A 485 -10.01 18.98 23.49
N THR A 486 -10.61 20.01 24.08
CA THR A 486 -11.98 20.45 23.74
C THR A 486 -12.08 20.93 22.30
N ALA A 487 -11.09 21.68 21.80
CA ALA A 487 -11.06 22.14 20.42
C ALA A 487 -11.01 20.96 19.42
N LEU A 488 -10.19 19.94 19.69
CA LEU A 488 -10.07 18.76 18.83
C LEU A 488 -11.31 17.84 18.90
N LEU A 489 -11.93 17.69 20.08
CA LEU A 489 -13.21 16.98 20.22
C LEU A 489 -14.32 17.65 19.40
N ARG A 490 -14.38 18.98 19.37
CA ARG A 490 -15.32 19.72 18.52
C ARG A 490 -15.07 19.48 17.03
N ARG A 491 -13.80 19.35 16.62
CA ARG A 491 -13.42 19.00 15.24
C ARG A 491 -13.89 17.58 14.89
N LEU A 492 -13.65 16.58 15.75
CA LEU A 492 -14.19 15.23 15.58
C LEU A 492 -15.72 15.23 15.44
N GLY A 493 -16.41 16.03 16.23
CA GLY A 493 -17.86 16.19 16.10
C GLY A 493 -18.31 16.77 14.75
N ARG A 494 -17.52 17.66 14.13
CA ARG A 494 -17.80 18.16 12.76
C ARG A 494 -17.61 17.06 11.72
N TYR A 495 -16.52 16.30 11.80
CA TYR A 495 -16.27 15.19 10.89
C TYR A 495 -17.31 14.07 11.01
N LEU A 496 -17.77 13.76 12.23
CA LEU A 496 -18.85 12.79 12.43
C LEU A 496 -20.12 13.19 11.66
N ARG A 497 -20.50 14.48 11.66
CA ARG A 497 -21.65 14.97 10.90
C ARG A 497 -21.48 14.90 9.38
N GLN A 498 -20.24 14.83 8.90
CA GLN A 498 -19.90 14.67 7.47
C GLN A 498 -19.69 13.22 7.08
N SER A 499 -19.62 12.31 8.07
CA SER A 499 -19.41 10.89 7.83
C SER A 499 -20.64 10.23 7.22
N VAL A 500 -20.40 9.12 6.50
CA VAL A 500 -21.47 8.20 6.12
C VAL A 500 -21.64 7.11 7.19
N PRO A 501 -22.82 6.46 7.29
CA PRO A 501 -22.99 5.31 8.18
C PRO A 501 -21.94 4.23 7.95
N VAL A 502 -21.54 3.54 9.03
CA VAL A 502 -20.66 2.37 8.94
C VAL A 502 -21.36 1.29 8.15
N TYR A 503 -20.71 0.80 7.08
CA TYR A 503 -21.21 -0.33 6.32
C TYR A 503 -20.44 -1.60 6.68
N PHE A 504 -20.97 -2.36 7.61
CA PHE A 504 -20.36 -3.59 8.12
C PHE A 504 -21.42 -4.71 8.17
N PRO A 505 -21.84 -5.23 7.01
CA PRO A 505 -22.86 -6.27 6.95
C PRO A 505 -22.36 -7.60 7.52
N PRO A 506 -23.27 -8.47 8.00
CA PRO A 506 -22.90 -9.81 8.44
C PRO A 506 -22.37 -10.66 7.27
N PRO A 507 -21.61 -11.74 7.58
CA PRO A 507 -21.18 -12.69 6.58
C PRO A 507 -22.35 -13.34 5.83
N ASP A 508 -22.16 -13.60 4.54
CA ASP A 508 -23.12 -14.23 3.65
C ASP A 508 -22.71 -15.69 3.38
N ARG A 509 -23.61 -16.63 3.63
CA ARG A 509 -23.34 -18.06 3.39
C ARG A 509 -23.13 -18.42 1.92
N ARG A 510 -23.65 -17.60 1.00
CA ARG A 510 -23.41 -17.77 -0.44
C ARG A 510 -21.96 -17.59 -0.85
N ALA A 511 -21.13 -16.95 0.00
CA ALA A 511 -19.69 -16.81 -0.21
C ALA A 511 -18.90 -18.11 -0.02
N ASN A 512 -19.53 -19.22 0.41
CA ASN A 512 -18.82 -20.47 0.67
C ASN A 512 -18.10 -20.96 -0.59
N PRO A 513 -16.75 -21.15 -0.54
CA PRO A 513 -15.96 -21.61 -1.69
C PRO A 513 -16.45 -22.93 -2.31
N ALA A 514 -17.05 -23.82 -1.51
CA ALA A 514 -17.64 -25.06 -2.02
C ALA A 514 -18.73 -24.84 -3.08
N LEU A 515 -19.37 -23.68 -3.10
CA LEU A 515 -20.37 -23.29 -4.10
C LEU A 515 -19.73 -22.66 -5.35
N HIS A 516 -18.40 -22.43 -5.36
CA HIS A 516 -17.66 -21.68 -6.37
C HIS A 516 -16.39 -22.42 -6.81
N ASN A 517 -16.46 -23.72 -7.06
CA ASN A 517 -15.34 -24.56 -7.49
C ASN A 517 -14.13 -24.45 -6.55
N ASP A 518 -14.38 -24.57 -5.24
CA ASP A 518 -13.36 -24.49 -4.18
C ASP A 518 -12.55 -23.19 -4.18
N SER A 519 -13.18 -22.08 -4.59
CA SER A 519 -12.52 -20.79 -4.79
C SER A 519 -13.32 -19.63 -4.18
N TRP A 520 -12.63 -18.67 -3.59
CA TRP A 520 -13.22 -17.39 -3.21
C TRP A 520 -13.56 -16.61 -4.47
N SER A 521 -14.84 -16.35 -4.71
CA SER A 521 -15.36 -15.70 -5.91
C SER A 521 -16.55 -14.79 -5.57
N ASP A 522 -17.05 -14.07 -6.57
CA ASP A 522 -18.28 -13.30 -6.43
C ASP A 522 -19.51 -14.22 -6.26
N TRP A 523 -20.47 -13.79 -5.45
CA TRP A 523 -21.69 -14.56 -5.15
C TRP A 523 -22.96 -13.74 -5.31
N ILE A 524 -22.85 -12.46 -5.65
CA ILE A 524 -23.95 -11.57 -6.00
C ILE A 524 -23.72 -11.03 -7.41
N LYS A 525 -24.73 -11.20 -8.26
CA LYS A 525 -24.72 -10.71 -9.65
C LYS A 525 -24.84 -9.20 -9.74
#